data_5c620419f47814d23c18f862e35316c2
#
_entry.id   5c620419f47814d23c18f862e35316c2
#
_cell.length_a   1.000
_cell.length_b   1.000
_cell.length_c   1.000
_cell.angle_alpha   90.00
_cell.angle_beta   90.00
_cell.angle_gamma   90.00
#
_symmetry.space_group_name_H-M   'P 1'
#
loop_
_entity.id
_entity.type
_entity.pdbx_description
1 polymer ?
#
loop_
_entity_poly.entity_id
_entity_poly.type
_entity_poly.pdbx_seq_one_letter_code
_entity_poly.pdbx_strand_id
1 'polypeptide(L)'
;MTTNVGSPAVGIAVKAEQNVLADRFKTAVKDCDVERKENLSGYRQKWVQWMSWYGYGAPEPNNIQDQIHRMLFNDLTYRATASVRSSVEAGMEISARSATLVYLLDQGYVVSQVLALQKLLDNGSDVISVKRLLKNVEKHRPFITREVYVAGDGLPYDFTSWADTVDKSDPMVQFYGIDAPGLRRFAMSKQLHETFDQLSGKKPDQRTRQDVIPKSIFRTLDSWISGPRFEEIKDLRDKVIAHAANALEVGKSTFNGVSFSQIDELQRAIVRVVHALIDEILSIRITRPVVPIAPLGIFRGLDLLYSPSDAEAKMHQRWDDLSEERNGWNAGVLQEVTFSPTSP
;
A
#
# COMPACT_ATOMS: atom_id res chain seq x y z
N MET A 1 -13.74 6.20 -47.96
CA MET A 1 -12.91 7.07 -47.09
C MET A 1 -13.41 6.93 -45.66
N THR A 2 -12.82 6.05 -44.89
CA THR A 2 -13.15 5.85 -43.46
C THR A 2 -12.19 6.70 -42.66
N THR A 3 -12.66 7.83 -42.17
CA THR A 3 -11.91 8.69 -41.22
C THR A 3 -11.87 8.00 -39.86
N ASN A 4 -10.69 7.56 -39.49
CA ASN A 4 -10.39 6.99 -38.17
C ASN A 4 -10.38 8.14 -37.16
N VAL A 5 -11.52 8.43 -36.53
CA VAL A 5 -11.63 9.39 -35.44
C VAL A 5 -11.11 8.69 -34.19
N GLY A 6 -9.83 8.89 -33.87
CA GLY A 6 -9.26 8.43 -32.62
C GLY A 6 -10.09 8.92 -31.43
N SER A 7 -10.50 8.02 -30.55
CA SER A 7 -11.35 8.31 -29.40
C SER A 7 -10.71 9.37 -28.50
N PRO A 8 -11.39 10.46 -28.15
CA PRO A 8 -10.84 11.54 -27.30
C PRO A 8 -10.37 11.06 -25.92
N ALA A 9 -10.89 9.95 -25.43
CA ALA A 9 -10.47 9.35 -24.15
C ALA A 9 -9.02 8.86 -24.16
N VAL A 10 -8.54 8.32 -25.29
CA VAL A 10 -7.14 7.85 -25.43
C VAL A 10 -6.15 9.03 -25.38
N GLY A 11 -6.49 10.15 -25.98
CA GLY A 11 -5.64 11.35 -25.96
C GLY A 11 -5.52 12.02 -24.58
N ILE A 12 -6.56 11.94 -23.76
CA ILE A 12 -6.56 12.47 -22.38
C ILE A 12 -5.70 11.58 -21.47
N ALA A 13 -5.83 10.25 -21.58
CA ALA A 13 -5.03 9.31 -20.80
C ALA A 13 -3.52 9.45 -21.09
N VAL A 14 -3.12 9.54 -22.36
CA VAL A 14 -1.71 9.74 -22.76
C VAL A 14 -1.14 11.05 -22.22
N LYS A 15 -1.89 12.15 -22.22
CA LYS A 15 -1.45 13.41 -21.62
C LYS A 15 -1.32 13.34 -20.10
N ALA A 16 -2.24 12.64 -19.43
CA ALA A 16 -2.18 12.46 -17.99
C ALA A 16 -0.94 11.64 -17.57
N GLU A 17 -0.64 10.54 -18.28
CA GLU A 17 0.56 9.74 -18.06
C GLU A 17 1.85 10.54 -18.30
N GLN A 18 1.91 11.35 -19.34
CA GLN A 18 3.07 12.21 -19.61
C GLN A 18 3.29 13.25 -18.51
N ASN A 19 2.24 13.82 -17.94
CA ASN A 19 2.33 14.77 -16.85
C ASN A 19 2.86 14.09 -15.57
N VAL A 20 2.39 12.89 -15.25
CA VAL A 20 2.87 12.11 -14.09
C VAL A 20 4.36 11.78 -14.21
N LEU A 21 4.81 11.38 -15.41
CA LEU A 21 6.24 11.15 -15.67
C LEU A 21 7.06 12.42 -15.51
N ALA A 22 6.57 13.55 -16.02
CA ALA A 22 7.26 14.83 -15.93
C ALA A 22 7.39 15.33 -14.48
N ASP A 23 6.38 15.11 -13.67
CA ASP A 23 6.39 15.48 -12.25
C ASP A 23 7.40 14.67 -11.42
N ARG A 24 7.51 13.35 -11.70
CA ARG A 24 8.42 12.46 -10.96
C ARG A 24 9.83 12.45 -11.55
N PHE A 25 9.95 12.34 -12.88
CA PHE A 25 11.24 12.19 -13.57
C PHE A 25 11.61 13.47 -14.32
N LYS A 26 12.08 14.47 -13.58
CA LYS A 26 12.45 15.79 -14.15
C LYS A 26 13.68 15.73 -15.03
N THR A 27 14.59 14.76 -14.78
CA THR A 27 15.80 14.57 -15.57
C THR A 27 15.53 13.67 -16.77
N ALA A 28 15.91 14.08 -17.97
CA ALA A 28 15.75 13.25 -19.17
C ALA A 28 16.58 11.95 -19.04
N VAL A 29 16.12 10.86 -19.64
CA VAL A 29 16.79 9.54 -19.55
C VAL A 29 18.26 9.62 -19.95
N LYS A 30 18.58 10.38 -21.00
CA LYS A 30 19.96 10.57 -21.50
C LYS A 30 20.89 11.23 -20.47
N ASP A 31 20.36 12.06 -19.59
CA ASP A 31 21.09 12.89 -18.63
C ASP A 31 21.17 12.25 -17.22
N CYS A 32 20.52 11.10 -17.01
CA CYS A 32 20.65 10.32 -15.77
C CYS A 32 21.97 9.57 -15.73
N ASP A 33 22.57 9.42 -14.55
CA ASP A 33 23.80 8.62 -14.34
C ASP A 33 23.50 7.12 -14.29
N VAL A 34 23.00 6.58 -15.41
CA VAL A 34 22.61 5.17 -15.62
C VAL A 34 23.31 4.68 -16.87
N GLU A 35 24.00 3.56 -16.83
CA GLU A 35 24.70 2.97 -18.00
C GLU A 35 23.69 2.39 -18.99
N ARG A 36 22.74 1.58 -18.50
CA ARG A 36 21.72 0.93 -19.33
C ARG A 36 20.44 1.78 -19.44
N LYS A 37 20.44 2.71 -20.38
CA LYS A 37 19.31 3.64 -20.60
C LYS A 37 18.00 2.93 -20.97
N GLU A 38 18.09 1.77 -21.62
CA GLU A 38 16.96 0.91 -21.95
C GLU A 38 16.25 0.39 -20.69
N ASN A 39 17.00 0.00 -19.65
CA ASN A 39 16.42 -0.41 -18.36
C ASN A 39 15.67 0.75 -17.71
N LEU A 40 16.27 1.95 -17.71
CA LEU A 40 15.62 3.15 -17.16
C LEU A 40 14.33 3.50 -17.93
N SER A 41 14.36 3.42 -19.24
CA SER A 41 13.18 3.67 -20.08
C SER A 41 12.06 2.66 -19.79
N GLY A 42 12.41 1.37 -19.74
CA GLY A 42 11.46 0.29 -19.38
C GLY A 42 10.91 0.44 -17.96
N TYR A 43 11.77 0.80 -17.00
CA TYR A 43 11.35 1.09 -15.63
C TYR A 43 10.34 2.24 -15.57
N ARG A 44 10.65 3.40 -16.18
CA ARG A 44 9.77 4.57 -16.15
C ARG A 44 8.41 4.29 -16.76
N GLN A 45 8.36 3.53 -17.87
CA GLN A 45 7.09 3.11 -18.49
C GLN A 45 6.27 2.22 -17.55
N LYS A 46 6.90 1.24 -16.90
CA LYS A 46 6.22 0.38 -15.94
C LYS A 46 5.82 1.12 -14.67
N TRP A 47 6.64 2.04 -14.21
CA TRP A 47 6.36 2.84 -13.04
C TRP A 47 5.03 3.62 -13.17
N VAL A 48 4.76 4.24 -14.32
CA VAL A 48 3.48 4.93 -14.56
C VAL A 48 2.29 3.97 -14.40
N GLN A 49 2.39 2.78 -14.99
CA GLN A 49 1.35 1.75 -14.88
C GLN A 49 1.14 1.32 -13.42
N TRP A 50 2.22 1.05 -12.67
CA TRP A 50 2.14 0.65 -11.27
C TRP A 50 1.55 1.74 -10.39
N MET A 51 1.91 3.00 -10.67
CA MET A 51 1.40 4.14 -9.93
C MET A 51 -0.07 4.42 -10.21
N SER A 52 -0.50 4.26 -11.44
CA SER A 52 -1.92 4.32 -11.79
C SER A 52 -2.73 3.24 -11.06
N TRP A 53 -2.22 2.01 -10.99
CA TRP A 53 -2.86 0.94 -10.21
C TRP A 53 -2.84 1.19 -8.71
N TYR A 54 -1.78 1.80 -8.19
CA TYR A 54 -1.70 2.16 -6.77
C TYR A 54 -2.65 3.28 -6.40
N GLY A 55 -2.77 4.31 -7.22
CA GLY A 55 -3.62 5.49 -6.97
C GLY A 55 -2.86 6.80 -6.97
N TYR A 56 -1.70 6.86 -7.65
CA TYR A 56 -0.87 8.06 -7.75
C TYR A 56 -0.84 8.60 -9.19
N GLY A 57 -0.91 9.91 -9.32
CA GLY A 57 -0.87 10.62 -10.61
C GLY A 57 -2.21 10.58 -11.36
N ALA A 58 -2.37 9.71 -12.35
CA ALA A 58 -3.62 9.45 -13.07
C ALA A 58 -4.19 8.10 -12.62
N PRO A 59 -4.90 8.07 -11.47
CA PRO A 59 -5.31 6.81 -10.85
C PRO A 59 -6.44 6.13 -11.64
N GLU A 60 -6.38 4.81 -11.67
CA GLU A 60 -7.52 4.01 -12.12
C GLU A 60 -8.71 4.11 -11.13
N PRO A 61 -9.94 3.98 -11.60
CA PRO A 61 -11.14 4.14 -10.76
C PRO A 61 -11.22 3.21 -9.56
N ASN A 62 -10.59 2.03 -9.65
CA ASN A 62 -10.53 1.03 -8.56
C ASN A 62 -9.08 0.79 -8.10
N ASN A 63 -8.31 1.88 -7.94
CA ASN A 63 -6.93 1.78 -7.51
C ASN A 63 -6.78 1.18 -6.11
N ILE A 64 -5.59 0.64 -5.83
CA ILE A 64 -5.30 -0.09 -4.59
C ILE A 64 -5.47 0.80 -3.35
N GLN A 65 -5.01 2.05 -3.41
CA GLN A 65 -5.08 2.98 -2.28
C GLN A 65 -6.53 3.23 -1.86
N ASP A 66 -7.41 3.51 -2.81
CA ASP A 66 -8.84 3.74 -2.53
C ASP A 66 -9.54 2.48 -2.01
N GLN A 67 -9.13 1.31 -2.50
CA GLN A 67 -9.66 0.03 -1.98
C GLN A 67 -9.24 -0.18 -0.51
N ILE A 68 -7.97 0.07 -0.17
CA ILE A 68 -7.46 -0.02 1.21
C ILE A 68 -8.14 1.03 2.10
N HIS A 69 -8.23 2.28 1.65
CA HIS A 69 -8.88 3.34 2.42
C HIS A 69 -10.35 3.00 2.73
N ARG A 70 -11.10 2.51 1.75
CA ARG A 70 -12.50 2.09 1.96
C ARG A 70 -12.60 0.91 2.93
N MET A 71 -11.73 -0.08 2.80
CA MET A 71 -11.69 -1.23 3.70
C MET A 71 -11.45 -0.79 5.14
N LEU A 72 -10.42 0.02 5.38
CA LEU A 72 -10.07 0.50 6.71
C LEU A 72 -11.11 1.48 7.27
N PHE A 73 -11.64 2.37 6.44
CA PHE A 73 -12.70 3.30 6.83
C PHE A 73 -13.94 2.55 7.34
N ASN A 74 -14.39 1.56 6.59
CA ASN A 74 -15.55 0.74 6.99
C ASN A 74 -15.26 -0.04 8.28
N ASP A 75 -14.05 -0.56 8.42
CA ASP A 75 -13.65 -1.30 9.62
C ASP A 75 -13.61 -0.40 10.86
N LEU A 76 -12.97 0.77 10.78
CA LEU A 76 -12.88 1.70 11.89
C LEU A 76 -14.27 2.24 12.28
N THR A 77 -15.08 2.62 11.30
CA THR A 77 -16.45 3.10 11.54
C THR A 77 -17.28 2.06 12.29
N TYR A 78 -17.24 0.82 11.82
CA TYR A 78 -17.98 -0.27 12.46
C TYR A 78 -17.48 -0.52 13.89
N ARG A 79 -16.18 -0.62 14.12
CA ARG A 79 -15.61 -0.91 15.44
C ARG A 79 -15.82 0.24 16.42
N ALA A 80 -15.70 1.49 15.97
CA ALA A 80 -16.01 2.64 16.80
C ALA A 80 -17.48 2.61 17.26
N THR A 81 -18.39 2.32 16.34
CA THR A 81 -19.82 2.18 16.64
C THR A 81 -20.09 0.98 17.55
N ALA A 82 -19.46 -0.17 17.31
CA ALA A 82 -19.61 -1.38 18.11
C ALA A 82 -19.06 -1.23 19.55
N SER A 83 -18.05 -0.38 19.76
CA SER A 83 -17.47 -0.15 21.09
C SER A 83 -18.45 0.51 22.06
N VAL A 84 -19.31 1.41 21.55
CA VAL A 84 -20.36 2.02 22.35
C VAL A 84 -21.44 1.00 22.71
N ARG A 85 -21.80 0.13 21.78
CA ARG A 85 -22.76 -0.96 22.00
C ARG A 85 -22.33 -1.89 23.14
N SER A 86 -21.06 -2.26 23.17
CA SER A 86 -20.54 -3.15 24.22
C SER A 86 -20.41 -2.48 25.60
N SER A 87 -20.41 -1.13 25.64
CA SER A 87 -20.35 -0.36 26.90
C SER A 87 -21.74 -0.04 27.48
N VAL A 88 -22.82 -0.36 26.78
CA VAL A 88 -24.17 -0.28 27.34
C VAL A 88 -24.31 -1.40 28.37
N GLU A 89 -24.53 -1.03 29.62
CA GLU A 89 -24.60 -1.97 30.74
C GLU A 89 -25.64 -3.07 30.49
N ALA A 90 -25.29 -4.30 30.90
CA ALA A 90 -26.20 -5.43 30.88
C ALA A 90 -27.43 -5.10 31.72
N GLY A 91 -28.54 -4.74 31.11
CA GLY A 91 -29.79 -4.33 31.77
C GLY A 91 -30.62 -3.31 30.96
N MET A 92 -30.05 -2.62 30.00
CA MET A 92 -30.83 -1.85 29.04
C MET A 92 -31.41 -2.81 27.98
N GLU A 93 -32.74 -2.96 27.95
CA GLU A 93 -33.39 -3.67 26.85
C GLU A 93 -33.10 -2.98 25.53
N ILE A 94 -32.23 -3.59 24.71
CA ILE A 94 -32.10 -3.21 23.29
C ILE A 94 -33.48 -3.46 22.68
N SER A 95 -34.17 -2.41 22.23
CA SER A 95 -35.45 -2.58 21.59
C SER A 95 -35.35 -3.58 20.42
N ALA A 96 -36.37 -4.37 20.15
CA ALA A 96 -36.39 -5.35 19.07
C ALA A 96 -35.98 -4.73 17.69
N ARG A 97 -36.32 -3.44 17.47
CA ARG A 97 -35.88 -2.68 16.28
C ARG A 97 -34.38 -2.45 16.24
N SER A 98 -33.76 -2.14 17.39
CA SER A 98 -32.31 -1.98 17.49
C SER A 98 -31.57 -3.31 17.28
N ALA A 99 -32.09 -4.43 17.76
CA ALA A 99 -31.51 -5.76 17.59
C ALA A 99 -31.44 -6.17 16.09
N THR A 100 -32.51 -5.92 15.32
CA THR A 100 -32.54 -6.18 13.89
C THR A 100 -31.53 -5.32 13.15
N LEU A 101 -31.44 -4.03 13.47
CA LEU A 101 -30.46 -3.12 12.85
C LEU A 101 -29.02 -3.54 13.17
N VAL A 102 -28.75 -3.87 14.43
CA VAL A 102 -27.44 -4.39 14.88
C VAL A 102 -27.06 -5.65 14.10
N TYR A 103 -27.97 -6.60 13.97
CA TYR A 103 -27.73 -7.81 13.18
C TYR A 103 -27.38 -7.50 11.71
N LEU A 104 -28.13 -6.59 11.08
CA LEU A 104 -27.86 -6.17 9.70
C LEU A 104 -26.49 -5.48 9.55
N LEU A 105 -26.10 -4.64 10.53
CA LEU A 105 -24.79 -3.99 10.55
C LEU A 105 -23.66 -5.02 10.71
N ASP A 106 -23.82 -5.99 11.61
CA ASP A 106 -22.82 -7.04 11.83
C ASP A 106 -22.63 -7.90 10.58
N GLN A 107 -23.72 -8.31 9.93
CA GLN A 107 -23.66 -9.06 8.67
C GLN A 107 -23.05 -8.23 7.54
N GLY A 108 -23.50 -6.98 7.38
CA GLY A 108 -22.97 -6.05 6.38
C GLY A 108 -21.46 -5.79 6.54
N TYR A 109 -21.00 -5.67 7.79
CA TYR A 109 -19.58 -5.51 8.10
C TYR A 109 -18.76 -6.71 7.62
N VAL A 110 -19.14 -7.93 8.03
CA VAL A 110 -18.41 -9.15 7.64
C VAL A 110 -18.35 -9.27 6.12
N VAL A 111 -19.48 -9.12 5.43
CA VAL A 111 -19.54 -9.19 3.96
C VAL A 111 -18.65 -8.13 3.33
N SER A 112 -18.68 -6.89 3.81
CA SER A 112 -17.89 -5.79 3.25
C SER A 112 -16.40 -6.03 3.41
N GLN A 113 -15.93 -6.54 4.56
CA GLN A 113 -14.53 -6.84 4.82
C GLN A 113 -14.04 -8.01 3.97
N VAL A 114 -14.80 -9.10 3.90
CA VAL A 114 -14.46 -10.26 3.09
C VAL A 114 -14.32 -9.88 1.61
N LEU A 115 -15.27 -9.13 1.06
CA LEU A 115 -15.22 -8.69 -0.33
C LEU A 115 -14.07 -7.72 -0.60
N ALA A 116 -13.76 -6.81 0.34
CA ALA A 116 -12.64 -5.88 0.21
C ALA A 116 -11.29 -6.62 0.19
N LEU A 117 -11.08 -7.55 1.12
CA LEU A 117 -9.88 -8.39 1.17
C LEU A 117 -9.72 -9.21 -0.11
N GLN A 118 -10.78 -9.84 -0.59
CA GLN A 118 -10.74 -10.65 -1.81
C GLN A 118 -10.39 -9.82 -3.06
N LYS A 119 -10.95 -8.62 -3.21
CA LYS A 119 -10.62 -7.72 -4.33
C LYS A 119 -9.13 -7.36 -4.35
N LEU A 120 -8.55 -7.08 -3.18
CA LEU A 120 -7.13 -6.73 -3.06
C LEU A 120 -6.20 -7.93 -3.33
N LEU A 121 -6.70 -9.16 -3.20
CA LEU A 121 -5.95 -10.40 -3.38
C LEU A 121 -6.24 -11.14 -4.69
N ASP A 122 -7.13 -10.59 -5.51
CA ASP A 122 -7.49 -11.20 -6.78
C ASP A 122 -6.29 -11.27 -7.74
N ASN A 123 -6.18 -12.41 -8.43
CA ASN A 123 -5.13 -12.70 -9.41
C ASN A 123 -5.53 -12.47 -10.87
N GLY A 124 -6.77 -12.04 -11.11
CA GLY A 124 -7.28 -11.82 -12.47
C GLY A 124 -6.40 -10.85 -13.26
N SER A 125 -6.27 -11.08 -14.55
CA SER A 125 -5.47 -10.22 -15.44
C SER A 125 -6.14 -8.88 -15.74
N ASP A 126 -7.43 -8.77 -15.48
CA ASP A 126 -8.31 -7.62 -15.73
C ASP A 126 -8.65 -6.82 -14.47
N VAL A 127 -8.20 -7.27 -13.30
CA VAL A 127 -8.45 -6.59 -12.01
C VAL A 127 -7.24 -5.78 -11.54
N ILE A 128 -7.47 -4.76 -10.73
CA ILE A 128 -6.43 -4.01 -10.02
C ILE A 128 -6.39 -4.51 -8.58
N SER A 129 -5.29 -5.17 -8.23
CA SER A 129 -5.11 -5.77 -6.91
C SER A 129 -3.65 -5.73 -6.45
N VAL A 130 -3.43 -5.88 -5.15
CA VAL A 130 -2.09 -5.97 -4.57
C VAL A 130 -1.32 -7.17 -5.12
N LYS A 131 -1.98 -8.30 -5.25
CA LYS A 131 -1.35 -9.53 -5.77
C LYS A 131 -0.92 -9.40 -7.23
N ARG A 132 -1.73 -8.76 -8.06
CA ARG A 132 -1.36 -8.43 -9.45
C ARG A 132 -0.20 -7.45 -9.51
N LEU A 133 -0.21 -6.39 -8.68
CA LEU A 133 0.87 -5.43 -8.61
C LEU A 133 2.18 -6.12 -8.22
N LEU A 134 2.19 -6.90 -7.13
CA LEU A 134 3.35 -7.66 -6.66
C LEU A 134 3.95 -8.54 -7.77
N LYS A 135 3.14 -9.36 -8.44
CA LYS A 135 3.59 -10.22 -9.54
C LYS A 135 4.11 -9.44 -10.74
N ASN A 136 3.49 -8.30 -11.05
CA ASN A 136 3.92 -7.47 -12.17
C ASN A 136 5.26 -6.79 -11.88
N VAL A 137 5.48 -6.28 -10.67
CA VAL A 137 6.77 -5.72 -10.23
C VAL A 137 7.84 -6.81 -10.22
N GLU A 138 7.57 -8.00 -9.67
CA GLU A 138 8.49 -9.14 -9.73
C GLU A 138 8.90 -9.50 -11.15
N LYS A 139 7.94 -9.60 -12.06
CA LYS A 139 8.20 -9.90 -13.49
C LYS A 139 9.15 -8.90 -14.12
N HIS A 140 9.00 -7.62 -13.80
CA HIS A 140 9.78 -6.53 -14.39
C HIS A 140 10.95 -6.07 -13.48
N ARG A 141 11.27 -6.79 -12.40
CA ARG A 141 12.40 -6.51 -11.51
C ARG A 141 13.76 -6.32 -12.23
N PRO A 142 14.04 -6.97 -13.41
CA PRO A 142 15.28 -6.71 -14.12
C PRO A 142 15.48 -5.25 -14.57
N PHE A 143 14.41 -4.46 -14.66
CA PHE A 143 14.51 -3.02 -14.90
C PHE A 143 14.86 -2.23 -13.63
N ILE A 144 14.67 -2.81 -12.43
CA ILE A 144 14.95 -2.18 -11.14
C ILE A 144 16.37 -2.56 -10.73
N THR A 145 17.35 -2.12 -11.52
CA THR A 145 18.77 -2.26 -11.16
C THR A 145 19.17 -1.21 -10.14
N ARG A 146 20.29 -1.42 -9.44
CA ARG A 146 20.82 -0.44 -8.47
C ARG A 146 20.99 0.95 -9.09
N GLU A 147 21.54 1.04 -10.30
CA GLU A 147 21.72 2.33 -10.96
C GLU A 147 20.38 3.01 -11.30
N VAL A 148 19.39 2.26 -11.73
CA VAL A 148 18.04 2.78 -11.99
C VAL A 148 17.36 3.24 -10.70
N TYR A 149 17.51 2.45 -9.62
CA TYR A 149 16.95 2.76 -8.31
C TYR A 149 17.54 4.03 -7.70
N VAL A 150 18.88 4.20 -7.79
CA VAL A 150 19.60 5.32 -7.20
C VAL A 150 19.58 6.55 -8.10
N ALA A 151 19.93 6.39 -9.37
CA ALA A 151 20.20 7.50 -10.28
C ALA A 151 19.11 7.72 -11.35
N GLY A 152 18.09 6.88 -11.37
CA GLY A 152 17.01 6.94 -12.37
C GLY A 152 16.16 8.21 -12.33
N ASP A 153 16.33 9.04 -11.32
CA ASP A 153 15.65 10.33 -11.09
C ASP A 153 16.62 11.53 -11.22
N GLY A 154 17.80 11.29 -11.75
CA GLY A 154 18.84 12.31 -11.97
C GLY A 154 19.74 12.57 -10.76
N LEU A 155 19.66 11.76 -9.69
CA LEU A 155 20.65 11.79 -8.62
C LEU A 155 22.01 11.26 -9.15
N PRO A 156 23.16 11.69 -8.57
CA PRO A 156 24.44 11.08 -8.88
C PRO A 156 24.46 9.63 -8.38
N TYR A 157 25.00 8.71 -9.17
CA TYR A 157 25.19 7.33 -8.70
C TYR A 157 26.31 7.28 -7.66
N ASP A 158 27.44 7.94 -7.94
CA ASP A 158 28.53 8.05 -6.98
C ASP A 158 28.30 9.20 -5.99
N PHE A 159 27.88 8.83 -4.78
CA PHE A 159 27.65 9.79 -3.71
C PHE A 159 28.94 10.29 -3.05
N THR A 160 30.11 9.68 -3.32
CA THR A 160 31.41 10.10 -2.75
C THR A 160 32.03 11.24 -3.54
N SER A 161 31.61 11.43 -4.79
CA SER A 161 32.11 12.48 -5.68
C SER A 161 31.76 13.92 -5.21
N TRP A 162 30.94 14.06 -4.16
CA TRP A 162 30.63 15.36 -3.57
C TRP A 162 31.88 16.11 -3.10
N ALA A 163 32.88 15.38 -2.61
CA ALA A 163 34.12 15.95 -2.10
C ALA A 163 34.92 16.69 -3.17
N ASP A 164 34.76 16.29 -4.44
CA ASP A 164 35.42 16.85 -5.60
C ASP A 164 34.64 18.01 -6.24
N THR A 165 33.33 18.07 -5.95
CA THR A 165 32.42 19.05 -6.56
C THR A 165 32.08 20.21 -5.64
N VAL A 166 32.47 20.13 -4.36
CA VAL A 166 32.10 21.10 -3.35
C VAL A 166 33.23 22.09 -3.11
N ASP A 167 32.97 23.35 -3.39
CA ASP A 167 33.80 24.44 -2.86
C ASP A 167 33.57 24.57 -1.35
N LYS A 168 34.53 24.08 -0.57
CA LYS A 168 34.49 24.14 0.89
C LYS A 168 34.55 25.59 1.43
N SER A 169 34.89 26.58 0.58
CA SER A 169 34.84 27.99 0.90
C SER A 169 33.47 28.62 0.72
N ASP A 170 32.51 27.89 0.09
CA ASP A 170 31.13 28.38 -0.10
C ASP A 170 30.48 28.60 1.28
N PRO A 171 30.03 29.81 1.59
CA PRO A 171 29.35 30.12 2.85
C PRO A 171 28.14 29.23 3.12
N MET A 172 27.42 28.75 2.09
CA MET A 172 26.29 27.83 2.22
C MET A 172 26.76 26.47 2.71
N VAL A 173 27.88 25.97 2.21
CA VAL A 173 28.47 24.70 2.66
C VAL A 173 29.01 24.84 4.08
N GLN A 174 29.63 25.96 4.42
CA GLN A 174 30.11 26.23 5.79
C GLN A 174 28.96 26.32 6.80
N PHE A 175 27.82 26.89 6.41
CA PHE A 175 26.69 27.11 7.30
C PHE A 175 25.79 25.87 7.42
N TYR A 176 25.44 25.24 6.30
CA TYR A 176 24.51 24.11 6.26
C TYR A 176 25.19 22.74 6.21
N GLY A 177 26.49 22.70 5.96
CA GLY A 177 27.19 21.43 5.82
C GLY A 177 26.57 20.55 4.72
N ILE A 178 26.33 19.28 5.03
CA ILE A 178 25.72 18.31 4.09
C ILE A 178 24.27 18.65 3.72
N ASP A 179 23.59 19.48 4.50
CA ASP A 179 22.23 19.93 4.23
C ASP A 179 22.15 21.08 3.22
N ALA A 180 23.30 21.61 2.78
CA ALA A 180 23.33 22.58 1.68
C ALA A 180 22.61 22.01 0.45
N PRO A 181 21.74 22.80 -0.24
CA PRO A 181 20.88 22.30 -1.32
C PRO A 181 21.64 21.52 -2.42
N GLY A 182 22.88 21.93 -2.72
CA GLY A 182 23.74 21.24 -3.68
C GLY A 182 24.23 19.86 -3.21
N LEU A 183 24.36 19.66 -1.90
CA LEU A 183 24.87 18.42 -1.28
C LEU A 183 23.78 17.43 -0.90
N ARG A 184 22.56 17.90 -0.69
CA ARG A 184 21.41 17.04 -0.35
C ARG A 184 21.23 15.87 -1.36
N ARG A 185 21.55 16.10 -2.62
CA ARG A 185 21.49 15.08 -3.68
C ARG A 185 22.39 13.88 -3.38
N PHE A 186 23.60 14.13 -2.86
CA PHE A 186 24.55 13.07 -2.51
C PHE A 186 24.11 12.30 -1.26
N ALA A 187 23.55 13.01 -0.27
CA ALA A 187 22.96 12.37 0.91
C ALA A 187 21.78 11.46 0.53
N MET A 188 20.90 11.91 -0.38
CA MET A 188 19.80 11.11 -0.91
C MET A 188 20.33 9.89 -1.69
N SER A 189 21.34 10.06 -2.54
CA SER A 189 21.97 8.96 -3.27
C SER A 189 22.53 7.91 -2.31
N LYS A 190 23.28 8.33 -1.28
CA LYS A 190 23.79 7.45 -0.23
C LYS A 190 22.68 6.65 0.43
N GLN A 191 21.60 7.31 0.83
CA GLN A 191 20.46 6.66 1.48
C GLN A 191 19.78 5.63 0.56
N LEU A 192 19.64 5.93 -0.74
CA LEU A 192 19.08 4.98 -1.70
C LEU A 192 20.00 3.76 -1.90
N HIS A 193 21.34 3.95 -1.89
CA HIS A 193 22.26 2.83 -1.89
C HIS A 193 22.10 1.94 -0.65
N GLU A 194 21.98 2.52 0.54
CA GLU A 194 21.81 1.79 1.79
C GLU A 194 20.49 1.01 1.80
N THR A 195 19.39 1.61 1.33
CA THR A 195 18.11 0.90 1.16
C THR A 195 18.24 -0.25 0.15
N PHE A 196 18.89 -0.01 -0.99
CA PHE A 196 19.10 -1.05 -1.99
C PHE A 196 20.01 -2.18 -1.52
N ASP A 197 21.01 -1.89 -0.67
CA ASP A 197 21.84 -2.92 -0.03
C ASP A 197 20.98 -3.87 0.80
N GLN A 198 20.09 -3.32 1.61
CA GLN A 198 19.15 -4.13 2.40
C GLN A 198 18.27 -4.98 1.48
N LEU A 199 17.68 -4.39 0.43
CA LEU A 199 16.82 -5.13 -0.52
C LEU A 199 17.59 -6.19 -1.30
N SER A 200 18.82 -5.94 -1.69
CA SER A 200 19.63 -6.86 -2.51
C SER A 200 20.46 -7.86 -1.69
N GLY A 201 20.60 -7.63 -0.38
CA GLY A 201 21.48 -8.41 0.48
C GLY A 201 22.98 -8.23 0.18
N LYS A 202 23.36 -7.15 -0.53
CA LYS A 202 24.73 -6.85 -0.91
C LYS A 202 25.39 -5.94 0.11
N LYS A 203 26.69 -6.21 0.41
CA LYS A 203 27.51 -5.30 1.22
C LYS A 203 28.05 -4.14 0.35
N PRO A 204 28.45 -3.02 0.96
CA PRO A 204 28.95 -1.86 0.23
C PRO A 204 30.13 -2.15 -0.73
N ASP A 205 31.02 -3.04 -0.36
CA ASP A 205 32.17 -3.49 -1.15
C ASP A 205 31.83 -4.43 -2.30
N GLN A 206 30.60 -4.95 -2.34
CA GLN A 206 30.09 -5.87 -3.36
C GLN A 206 29.10 -5.22 -4.33
N ARG A 207 28.90 -3.91 -4.21
CA ARG A 207 27.94 -3.16 -5.03
C ARG A 207 28.36 -3.17 -6.50
N THR A 208 27.38 -3.43 -7.37
CA THR A 208 27.50 -3.20 -8.81
C THR A 208 26.32 -2.38 -9.31
N ARG A 209 26.49 -1.65 -10.41
CA ARG A 209 25.40 -0.88 -11.03
C ARG A 209 24.24 -1.77 -11.45
N GLN A 210 24.53 -3.02 -11.81
CA GLN A 210 23.57 -3.99 -12.36
C GLN A 210 22.96 -4.92 -11.29
N ASP A 211 23.24 -4.70 -10.01
CA ASP A 211 22.54 -5.47 -8.94
C ASP A 211 21.03 -5.35 -9.10
N VAL A 212 20.33 -6.43 -8.85
CA VAL A 212 18.86 -6.49 -8.89
C VAL A 212 18.30 -7.02 -7.57
N ILE A 213 17.09 -6.64 -7.24
CA ILE A 213 16.40 -7.17 -6.07
C ILE A 213 16.14 -8.67 -6.28
N PRO A 214 16.52 -9.56 -5.34
CA PRO A 214 16.36 -11.00 -5.49
C PRO A 214 14.87 -11.42 -5.46
N LYS A 215 14.56 -12.54 -6.12
CA LYS A 215 13.19 -13.09 -6.12
C LYS A 215 12.69 -13.49 -4.72
N SER A 216 13.61 -13.79 -3.80
CA SER A 216 13.26 -14.14 -2.42
C SER A 216 12.43 -13.07 -1.74
N ILE A 217 12.75 -11.79 -1.94
CA ILE A 217 11.97 -10.66 -1.41
C ILE A 217 10.50 -10.74 -1.86
N PHE A 218 10.26 -10.96 -3.15
CA PHE A 218 8.91 -11.06 -3.69
C PHE A 218 8.17 -12.31 -3.19
N ARG A 219 8.89 -13.43 -3.00
CA ARG A 219 8.31 -14.64 -2.40
C ARG A 219 7.92 -14.41 -0.95
N THR A 220 8.76 -13.72 -0.18
CA THR A 220 8.42 -13.34 1.20
C THR A 220 7.17 -12.47 1.23
N LEU A 221 7.08 -11.44 0.38
CA LEU A 221 5.90 -10.60 0.29
C LEU A 221 4.64 -11.39 -0.14
N ASP A 222 4.77 -12.30 -1.11
CA ASP A 222 3.65 -13.16 -1.53
C ASP A 222 3.20 -14.08 -0.40
N SER A 223 4.14 -14.61 0.41
CA SER A 223 3.80 -15.46 1.55
C SER A 223 3.01 -14.74 2.64
N TRP A 224 3.20 -13.43 2.80
CA TRP A 224 2.43 -12.62 3.77
C TRP A 224 0.96 -12.48 3.40
N ILE A 225 0.64 -12.52 2.09
CA ILE A 225 -0.73 -12.39 1.56
C ILE A 225 -1.25 -13.70 0.94
N SER A 226 -0.63 -14.79 1.30
CA SER A 226 -1.02 -16.15 0.89
C SER A 226 -1.03 -17.04 2.12
N GLY A 227 -1.72 -18.16 2.04
CA GLY A 227 -1.75 -19.15 3.11
C GLY A 227 -3.15 -19.44 3.64
N PRO A 228 -3.26 -20.34 4.65
CA PRO A 228 -4.54 -20.90 5.09
C PRO A 228 -5.61 -19.86 5.45
N ARG A 229 -5.23 -18.79 6.14
CA ARG A 229 -6.16 -17.73 6.56
C ARG A 229 -6.81 -16.99 5.38
N PHE A 230 -6.05 -16.77 4.31
CA PHE A 230 -6.59 -16.15 3.09
C PHE A 230 -7.49 -17.12 2.31
N GLU A 231 -7.17 -18.42 2.32
CA GLU A 231 -8.05 -19.44 1.74
C GLU A 231 -9.35 -19.58 2.54
N GLU A 232 -9.33 -19.48 3.87
CA GLU A 232 -10.53 -19.44 4.72
C GLU A 232 -11.46 -18.28 4.34
N ILE A 233 -10.92 -17.09 4.10
CA ILE A 233 -11.70 -15.91 3.66
C ILE A 233 -12.28 -16.13 2.25
N LYS A 234 -11.53 -16.76 1.37
CA LYS A 234 -11.99 -17.12 0.03
C LYS A 234 -13.11 -18.15 0.10
N ASP A 235 -12.97 -19.16 0.92
CA ASP A 235 -13.99 -20.19 1.18
C ASP A 235 -15.28 -19.56 1.73
N LEU A 236 -15.16 -18.60 2.66
CA LEU A 236 -16.28 -17.85 3.19
C LEU A 236 -17.01 -17.09 2.08
N ARG A 237 -16.27 -16.37 1.24
CA ARG A 237 -16.87 -15.68 0.09
C ARG A 237 -17.62 -16.65 -0.81
N ASP A 238 -16.96 -17.71 -1.20
CA ASP A 238 -17.49 -18.63 -2.21
C ASP A 238 -18.68 -19.44 -1.68
N LYS A 239 -18.59 -19.94 -0.45
CA LYS A 239 -19.62 -20.83 0.11
C LYS A 239 -20.76 -20.11 0.81
N VAL A 240 -20.50 -18.97 1.42
CA VAL A 240 -21.48 -18.30 2.30
C VAL A 240 -22.03 -17.00 1.70
N ILE A 241 -21.16 -16.19 1.08
CA ILE A 241 -21.55 -14.85 0.61
C ILE A 241 -21.99 -14.89 -0.87
N ALA A 242 -21.21 -15.51 -1.74
CA ALA A 242 -21.46 -15.49 -3.19
C ALA A 242 -22.39 -16.61 -3.67
N HIS A 243 -22.38 -17.75 -3.01
CA HIS A 243 -23.16 -18.92 -3.38
C HIS A 243 -23.97 -19.42 -2.19
N ALA A 244 -25.25 -19.74 -2.41
CA ALA A 244 -26.07 -20.41 -1.43
C ALA A 244 -25.66 -21.89 -1.34
N ALA A 245 -24.48 -22.16 -0.76
CA ALA A 245 -24.01 -23.51 -0.57
C ALA A 245 -24.97 -24.31 0.33
N ASN A 246 -25.19 -25.59 0.05
CA ASN A 246 -26.02 -26.42 0.90
C ASN A 246 -25.36 -26.65 2.27
N ALA A 247 -26.15 -27.04 3.27
CA ALA A 247 -25.69 -27.22 4.65
C ALA A 247 -24.49 -28.18 4.79
N LEU A 248 -24.36 -29.15 3.89
CA LEU A 248 -23.28 -30.13 3.88
C LEU A 248 -21.96 -29.49 3.41
N GLU A 249 -21.99 -28.61 2.43
CA GLU A 249 -20.82 -27.86 1.96
C GLU A 249 -20.42 -26.76 2.94
N VAL A 250 -21.37 -26.07 3.54
CA VAL A 250 -21.12 -25.12 4.64
C VAL A 250 -20.51 -25.82 5.84
N GLY A 251 -20.99 -27.02 6.21
CA GLY A 251 -20.45 -27.84 7.30
C GLY A 251 -19.04 -28.39 7.06
N LYS A 252 -18.58 -28.47 5.81
CA LYS A 252 -17.18 -28.81 5.46
C LYS A 252 -16.27 -27.58 5.52
N SER A 253 -16.82 -26.38 5.63
CA SER A 253 -16.04 -25.16 5.81
C SER A 253 -15.44 -25.17 7.23
N THR A 254 -14.12 -24.99 7.34
CA THR A 254 -13.43 -24.84 8.62
C THR A 254 -13.78 -23.53 9.34
N PHE A 255 -14.73 -22.81 8.80
CA PHE A 255 -15.06 -21.45 9.20
C PHE A 255 -16.05 -21.43 10.38
N ASN A 256 -15.55 -21.08 11.56
CA ASN A 256 -16.31 -20.86 12.79
C ASN A 256 -16.67 -19.38 13.06
N GLY A 257 -16.69 -18.53 12.04
CA GLY A 257 -16.85 -17.08 12.13
C GLY A 257 -15.55 -16.31 11.93
N VAL A 258 -15.60 -15.06 11.42
CA VAL A 258 -14.42 -14.18 11.30
C VAL A 258 -14.30 -13.34 12.55
N SER A 259 -13.19 -13.46 13.26
CA SER A 259 -12.88 -12.58 14.40
C SER A 259 -12.28 -11.26 13.93
N PHE A 260 -12.39 -10.22 14.74
CA PHE A 260 -11.70 -8.95 14.50
C PHE A 260 -10.19 -9.13 14.37
N SER A 261 -9.60 -10.01 15.18
CA SER A 261 -8.16 -10.30 15.13
C SER A 261 -7.73 -10.87 13.78
N GLN A 262 -8.53 -11.78 13.20
CA GLN A 262 -8.25 -12.32 11.87
C GLN A 262 -8.33 -11.24 10.78
N ILE A 263 -9.34 -10.36 10.85
CA ILE A 263 -9.44 -9.23 9.93
C ILE A 263 -8.24 -8.31 10.05
N ASP A 264 -7.81 -7.97 11.28
CA ASP A 264 -6.64 -7.12 11.52
C ASP A 264 -5.36 -7.72 10.95
N GLU A 265 -5.14 -9.01 11.13
CA GLU A 265 -3.96 -9.70 10.58
C GLU A 265 -3.93 -9.65 9.06
N LEU A 266 -5.06 -9.88 8.41
CA LEU A 266 -5.17 -9.86 6.94
C LEU A 266 -5.02 -8.44 6.37
N GLN A 267 -5.67 -7.47 6.99
CA GLN A 267 -5.54 -6.05 6.63
C GLN A 267 -4.08 -5.59 6.78
N ARG A 268 -3.46 -5.91 7.92
CA ARG A 268 -2.06 -5.58 8.23
C ARG A 268 -1.12 -6.17 7.19
N ALA A 269 -1.29 -7.44 6.83
CA ALA A 269 -0.47 -8.10 5.81
C ALA A 269 -0.55 -7.38 4.46
N ILE A 270 -1.76 -7.03 4.00
CA ILE A 270 -1.97 -6.29 2.76
C ILE A 270 -1.30 -4.90 2.81
N VAL A 271 -1.52 -4.14 3.87
CA VAL A 271 -0.92 -2.80 4.05
C VAL A 271 0.60 -2.88 4.03
N ARG A 272 1.19 -3.86 4.70
CA ARG A 272 2.64 -4.05 4.77
C ARG A 272 3.24 -4.44 3.41
N VAL A 273 2.57 -5.31 2.65
CA VAL A 273 3.00 -5.65 1.28
C VAL A 273 2.97 -4.42 0.38
N VAL A 274 1.92 -3.60 0.47
CA VAL A 274 1.83 -2.37 -0.32
C VAL A 274 2.92 -1.38 0.06
N HIS A 275 3.17 -1.18 1.37
CA HIS A 275 4.25 -0.34 1.83
C HIS A 275 5.62 -0.82 1.31
N ALA A 276 5.93 -2.12 1.44
CA ALA A 276 7.17 -2.69 0.91
C ALA A 276 7.33 -2.45 -0.60
N LEU A 277 6.25 -2.62 -1.36
CA LEU A 277 6.29 -2.40 -2.81
C LEU A 277 6.48 -0.92 -3.17
N ILE A 278 5.68 -0.04 -2.58
CA ILE A 278 5.61 1.36 -2.98
C ILE A 278 6.78 2.17 -2.40
N ASP A 279 7.00 2.08 -1.10
CA ASP A 279 7.97 2.93 -0.42
C ASP A 279 9.39 2.38 -0.50
N GLU A 280 9.55 1.05 -0.41
CA GLU A 280 10.87 0.45 -0.37
C GLU A 280 11.36 0.01 -1.77
N ILE A 281 10.58 -0.79 -2.51
CA ILE A 281 11.01 -1.34 -3.80
C ILE A 281 10.91 -0.30 -4.92
N LEU A 282 9.85 0.50 -4.95
CA LEU A 282 9.66 1.56 -5.96
C LEU A 282 10.17 2.93 -5.50
N SER A 283 10.67 3.02 -4.27
CA SER A 283 11.25 4.23 -3.66
C SER A 283 10.36 5.47 -3.75
N ILE A 284 9.05 5.26 -3.56
CA ILE A 284 8.08 6.35 -3.57
C ILE A 284 7.74 6.67 -2.12
N ARG A 285 8.49 7.58 -1.52
CA ARG A 285 8.26 8.03 -0.15
C ARG A 285 7.00 8.89 -0.09
N ILE A 286 5.86 8.24 -0.10
CA ILE A 286 4.57 8.91 0.08
C ILE A 286 4.27 8.93 1.56
N THR A 287 4.51 10.06 2.20
CA THR A 287 4.11 10.33 3.59
C THR A 287 2.57 10.50 3.64
N ARG A 288 1.82 9.42 3.42
CA ARG A 288 0.36 9.44 3.56
C ARG A 288 -0.03 8.51 4.70
N PRO A 289 -1.00 8.91 5.53
CA PRO A 289 -1.54 8.01 6.54
C PRO A 289 -2.16 6.79 5.84
N VAL A 290 -2.00 5.63 6.44
CA VAL A 290 -2.62 4.37 5.99
C VAL A 290 -4.14 4.46 6.13
N VAL A 291 -4.58 5.11 7.20
CA VAL A 291 -5.99 5.33 7.51
C VAL A 291 -6.45 6.66 6.93
N PRO A 292 -7.60 6.72 6.26
CA PRO A 292 -8.17 7.97 5.79
C PRO A 292 -8.57 8.86 6.98
N ILE A 293 -8.52 10.18 6.78
CA ILE A 293 -8.99 11.14 7.78
C ILE A 293 -10.50 10.97 7.96
N ALA A 294 -10.95 10.88 9.21
CA ALA A 294 -12.37 10.82 9.51
C ALA A 294 -13.09 12.10 9.04
N PRO A 295 -14.20 12.01 8.30
CA PRO A 295 -15.01 13.17 7.99
C PRO A 295 -15.58 13.81 9.26
N LEU A 296 -15.67 15.14 9.29
CA LEU A 296 -16.29 15.86 10.39
C LEU A 296 -17.74 15.36 10.60
N GLY A 297 -18.06 15.02 11.84
CA GLY A 297 -19.41 14.58 12.22
C GLY A 297 -19.81 13.20 11.69
N ILE A 298 -18.83 12.33 11.33
CA ILE A 298 -19.09 10.95 10.87
C ILE A 298 -20.00 10.16 11.82
N PHE A 299 -19.93 10.44 13.12
CA PHE A 299 -20.75 9.76 14.15
C PHE A 299 -21.98 10.56 14.56
N ARG A 300 -22.20 11.75 13.97
CA ARG A 300 -23.37 12.58 14.32
C ARG A 300 -24.68 11.84 14.02
N GLY A 301 -25.52 11.74 15.02
CA GLY A 301 -26.82 11.06 14.93
C GLY A 301 -26.77 9.55 15.15
N LEU A 302 -25.56 8.94 15.23
CA LEU A 302 -25.45 7.53 15.64
C LEU A 302 -25.66 7.35 17.14
N ASP A 303 -25.44 8.39 17.95
CA ASP A 303 -25.80 8.49 19.36
C ASP A 303 -27.28 8.21 19.62
N LEU A 304 -28.14 8.59 18.68
CA LEU A 304 -29.59 8.30 18.73
C LEU A 304 -29.93 6.80 18.74
N LEU A 305 -28.98 5.96 18.28
CA LEU A 305 -29.15 4.51 18.29
C LEU A 305 -28.72 3.88 19.63
N TYR A 306 -27.93 4.58 20.45
CA TYR A 306 -27.24 4.01 21.59
C TYR A 306 -27.40 4.76 22.91
N SER A 307 -28.27 5.70 23.05
CA SER A 307 -28.72 6.39 24.30
C SER A 307 -27.65 6.99 25.27
N PRO A 308 -26.37 6.62 25.40
CA PRO A 308 -25.47 7.33 26.30
C PRO A 308 -25.15 8.73 25.76
N SER A 309 -25.19 9.74 26.62
CA SER A 309 -24.89 11.13 26.28
C SER A 309 -23.45 11.37 25.79
N ASP A 310 -22.55 10.43 26.01
CA ASP A 310 -21.14 10.47 25.61
C ASP A 310 -20.79 9.52 24.43
N ALA A 311 -21.80 8.94 23.77
CA ALA A 311 -21.59 7.94 22.71
C ALA A 311 -20.75 8.48 21.54
N GLU A 312 -21.01 9.68 21.05
CA GLU A 312 -20.26 10.30 19.96
C GLU A 312 -18.79 10.50 20.35
N ALA A 313 -18.51 10.98 21.55
CA ALA A 313 -17.14 11.17 22.06
C ALA A 313 -16.38 9.83 22.16
N LYS A 314 -17.02 8.79 22.67
CA LYS A 314 -16.41 7.43 22.73
C LYS A 314 -16.13 6.85 21.35
N MET A 315 -17.01 7.06 20.38
CA MET A 315 -16.79 6.62 19.00
C MET A 315 -15.58 7.34 18.38
N HIS A 316 -15.44 8.66 18.58
CA HIS A 316 -14.29 9.41 18.13
C HIS A 316 -13.01 8.92 18.80
N GLN A 317 -12.97 8.78 20.12
CA GLN A 317 -11.82 8.25 20.83
C GLN A 317 -11.41 6.87 20.29
N ARG A 318 -12.36 5.97 20.11
CA ARG A 318 -12.05 4.63 19.58
C ARG A 318 -11.54 4.66 18.14
N TRP A 319 -12.06 5.57 17.32
CA TRP A 319 -11.53 5.79 15.96
C TRP A 319 -10.07 6.24 16.01
N ASP A 320 -9.76 7.21 16.87
CA ASP A 320 -8.40 7.76 16.98
C ASP A 320 -7.41 6.69 17.45
N ASP A 321 -7.75 5.91 18.49
CA ASP A 321 -6.94 4.79 18.99
C ASP A 321 -6.63 3.77 17.88
N LEU A 322 -7.65 3.36 17.13
CA LEU A 322 -7.50 2.40 16.03
C LEU A 322 -6.71 2.99 14.86
N SER A 323 -6.86 4.28 14.58
CA SER A 323 -6.13 4.97 13.53
C SER A 323 -4.63 5.04 13.85
N GLU A 324 -4.28 5.36 15.10
CA GLU A 324 -2.91 5.37 15.59
C GLU A 324 -2.27 3.98 15.46
N GLU A 325 -2.95 2.95 15.94
CA GLU A 325 -2.50 1.55 15.81
C GLU A 325 -2.20 1.18 14.35
N ARG A 326 -3.14 1.46 13.44
CA ARG A 326 -3.01 1.06 12.02
C ARG A 326 -1.96 1.86 11.27
N ASN A 327 -1.79 3.13 11.59
CA ASN A 327 -0.72 3.93 11.02
C ASN A 327 0.66 3.44 11.43
N GLY A 328 0.77 2.71 12.55
CA GLY A 328 1.99 2.04 13.00
C GLY A 328 2.29 0.70 12.30
N TRP A 329 1.38 0.14 11.50
CA TRP A 329 1.55 -1.18 10.86
C TRP A 329 2.73 -1.26 9.88
N ASN A 330 3.18 -0.14 9.36
CA ASN A 330 4.29 -0.07 8.41
C ASN A 330 5.68 -0.09 9.07
N ALA A 331 5.75 0.01 10.40
CA ALA A 331 7.03 0.04 11.09
C ALA A 331 7.81 -1.27 10.90
N GLY A 332 9.10 -1.15 10.56
CA GLY A 332 10.02 -2.28 10.46
C GLY A 332 9.82 -3.22 9.25
N VAL A 333 8.98 -2.85 8.29
CA VAL A 333 8.67 -3.71 7.13
C VAL A 333 9.91 -4.11 6.33
N LEU A 334 10.81 -3.16 6.06
CA LEU A 334 12.02 -3.43 5.28
C LEU A 334 12.91 -4.48 5.97
N GLN A 335 13.14 -4.33 7.28
CA GLN A 335 13.94 -5.26 8.06
C GLN A 335 13.32 -6.66 8.05
N GLU A 336 12.02 -6.77 8.25
CA GLU A 336 11.34 -8.07 8.27
C GLU A 336 11.36 -8.78 6.92
N VAL A 337 11.18 -8.04 5.82
CA VAL A 337 11.27 -8.61 4.46
C VAL A 337 12.67 -9.13 4.15
N THR A 338 13.71 -8.43 4.63
CA THR A 338 15.10 -8.75 4.30
C THR A 338 15.73 -9.78 5.23
N PHE A 339 15.26 -9.87 6.49
CA PHE A 339 15.80 -10.79 7.51
C PHE A 339 14.91 -12.01 7.78
N SER A 340 13.75 -12.13 7.13
CA SER A 340 12.97 -13.37 7.25
C SER A 340 13.82 -14.54 6.72
N PRO A 341 14.20 -15.51 7.59
CA PRO A 341 14.90 -16.69 7.12
C PRO A 341 13.97 -17.39 6.12
N THR A 342 14.38 -17.45 4.87
CA THR A 342 13.77 -18.37 3.92
C THR A 342 13.98 -19.76 4.51
N SER A 343 12.97 -20.32 5.18
CA SER A 343 12.95 -21.73 5.50
C SER A 343 13.15 -22.50 4.19
N PRO A 344 14.07 -23.46 4.16
CA PRO A 344 14.45 -24.19 2.95
C PRO A 344 13.27 -24.93 2.30
#